data_4dca76886084adebbb74fc8e34504169
#
_entry.id   4dca76886084adebbb74fc8e34504169
#
_cell.length_a   1.000
_cell.length_b   1.000
_cell.length_c   1.000
_cell.angle_alpha   90.00
_cell.angle_beta   90.00
_cell.angle_gamma   90.00
#
_symmetry.space_group_name_H-M   'P 1'
#
loop_
_entity.id
_entity.type
_entity.pdbx_description
1 polymer ?
#
loop_
_entity_poly.entity_id
_entity_poly.type
_entity_poly.pdbx_seq_one_letter_code
_entity_poly.pdbx_strand_id
1 'polypeptide(L)'
;MRMAAVLLVAALGTACATEGAGPTGTGPSGTGPSGTGAAGHHGRQGQGQQAQGGQGQQAPQARPRTASGALTAYVERYRRAHAARTALARKWGLRQVPLLPPDPPKAKPEITFREGFEVGDPDLPPVFTTVPTRDRVVFLTIDDGAEKDPELLRMMSELNIPYSAFLSDYLVKEDYGYFKRMQDLGVALHNHTLTHPYMPALSYEEQKHEICGQQDVIERRYGKRPTLFRPPYGNYDADTLRAARDCGIKAVPLWSAEAFPDRMEWREWDRDLHPGDIVLTHFRGRGDWEGSMADMVRQAMDTITERGYAVARLEDYV
;
A
#
# COMPACT_ATOMS: atom_id res chain seq x y z
N MET A 1 41.33 11.94 -5.87
CA MET A 1 40.99 12.31 -7.25
C MET A 1 41.15 11.08 -8.13
N ARG A 2 40.04 10.46 -8.50
CA ARG A 2 39.87 9.60 -9.69
C ARG A 2 38.37 9.59 -10.02
N MET A 3 38.04 10.29 -11.09
CA MET A 3 36.70 10.29 -11.69
C MET A 3 36.48 8.96 -12.40
N ALA A 4 35.36 8.31 -12.17
CA ALA A 4 34.89 7.21 -12.99
C ALA A 4 33.67 7.72 -13.77
N ALA A 5 33.83 7.77 -15.10
CA ALA A 5 32.79 8.14 -16.03
C ALA A 5 31.82 6.99 -16.23
N VAL A 6 30.52 7.27 -16.09
CA VAL A 6 29.43 6.34 -16.45
C VAL A 6 29.06 6.60 -17.91
N LEU A 7 29.24 5.59 -18.75
CA LEU A 7 28.84 5.59 -20.15
C LEU A 7 27.33 5.29 -20.28
N LEU A 8 26.59 6.24 -20.85
CA LEU A 8 25.20 6.07 -21.27
C LEU A 8 25.22 5.35 -22.65
N VAL A 9 24.58 4.19 -22.75
CA VAL A 9 24.29 3.53 -24.04
C VAL A 9 22.84 3.80 -24.39
N ALA A 10 22.62 4.63 -25.40
CA ALA A 10 21.31 4.84 -26.00
C ALA A 10 21.10 3.81 -27.12
N ALA A 11 20.07 2.98 -27.00
CA ALA A 11 19.62 2.11 -28.09
C ALA A 11 18.44 2.76 -28.83
N LEU A 12 18.67 3.17 -30.06
CA LEU A 12 17.67 3.60 -31.02
C LEU A 12 17.01 2.35 -31.65
N GLY A 13 15.72 2.16 -31.40
CA GLY A 13 14.89 1.17 -32.06
C GLY A 13 13.94 1.83 -33.07
N THR A 14 14.09 1.46 -34.32
CA THR A 14 13.38 1.98 -35.49
C THR A 14 11.95 1.44 -35.56
N ALA A 15 10.98 2.32 -35.78
CA ALA A 15 9.58 1.99 -36.03
C ALA A 15 9.37 1.54 -37.48
N CYS A 16 8.58 0.49 -37.71
CA CYS A 16 7.93 0.18 -38.99
C CYS A 16 6.42 0.27 -38.79
N ALA A 17 5.82 1.18 -39.54
CA ALA A 17 4.37 1.30 -39.69
C ALA A 17 3.86 0.35 -40.78
N THR A 18 2.72 -0.31 -40.56
CA THR A 18 1.89 -0.88 -41.62
C THR A 18 0.43 -0.49 -41.39
N GLU A 19 -0.11 0.18 -42.38
CA GLU A 19 -1.52 0.53 -42.54
C GLU A 19 -2.34 -0.72 -42.88
N GLY A 20 -3.57 -0.79 -42.39
CA GLY A 20 -4.56 -1.81 -42.79
C GLY A 20 -5.98 -1.30 -42.55
N ALA A 21 -6.70 -1.12 -43.65
CA ALA A 21 -8.05 -0.55 -43.79
C ALA A 21 -9.15 -1.41 -43.14
N GLY A 22 -10.26 -0.75 -42.73
CA GLY A 22 -11.47 -1.36 -42.23
C GLY A 22 -12.34 -2.07 -43.28
N PRO A 23 -13.48 -2.61 -42.86
CA PRO A 23 -14.71 -2.06 -43.39
C PRO A 23 -15.89 -1.91 -42.41
N THR A 24 -16.78 -1.05 -42.78
CA THR A 24 -18.09 -0.67 -42.28
C THR A 24 -19.11 -1.82 -42.20
N GLY A 25 -19.96 -1.83 -41.19
CA GLY A 25 -21.14 -2.69 -41.09
C GLY A 25 -22.27 -2.05 -40.28
N THR A 26 -23.34 -1.75 -40.95
CA THR A 26 -24.61 -1.13 -40.55
C THR A 26 -25.44 -1.97 -39.57
N GLY A 27 -26.24 -1.28 -38.70
CA GLY A 27 -27.20 -1.88 -37.76
C GLY A 27 -28.43 -2.51 -38.42
N PRO A 28 -29.40 -2.97 -37.65
CA PRO A 28 -30.59 -2.14 -37.39
C PRO A 28 -31.21 -2.25 -35.98
N SER A 29 -32.06 -1.27 -35.74
CA SER A 29 -32.97 -1.01 -34.66
C SER A 29 -34.04 -2.10 -34.45
N GLY A 30 -34.48 -2.31 -33.18
CA GLY A 30 -35.68 -3.09 -32.81
C GLY A 30 -36.36 -2.52 -31.58
N THR A 31 -37.56 -2.06 -31.77
CA THR A 31 -38.52 -1.42 -30.89
C THR A 31 -39.10 -2.35 -29.83
N GLY A 32 -39.51 -1.76 -28.65
CA GLY A 32 -40.17 -2.41 -27.52
C GLY A 32 -41.62 -2.93 -27.85
N PRO A 33 -42.35 -3.39 -26.86
CA PRO A 33 -43.30 -2.52 -26.18
C PRO A 33 -43.54 -2.76 -24.66
N SER A 34 -44.21 -1.78 -24.09
CA SER A 34 -44.79 -1.66 -22.77
C SER A 34 -45.90 -2.71 -22.49
N GLY A 35 -46.05 -3.09 -21.22
CA GLY A 35 -47.21 -3.82 -20.71
C GLY A 35 -47.48 -3.51 -19.25
N THR A 36 -48.48 -2.71 -19.01
CA THR A 36 -49.14 -2.39 -17.75
C THR A 36 -50.10 -3.50 -17.34
N GLY A 37 -50.26 -3.78 -16.01
CA GLY A 37 -51.33 -4.64 -15.53
C GLY A 37 -51.39 -4.74 -14.01
N ALA A 38 -52.47 -4.27 -13.46
CA ALA A 38 -52.76 -4.00 -12.05
C ALA A 38 -53.32 -5.20 -11.26
N ALA A 39 -53.19 -5.09 -9.95
CA ALA A 39 -54.06 -5.45 -8.83
C ALA A 39 -54.77 -6.81 -8.76
N GLY A 40 -54.71 -7.43 -7.59
CA GLY A 40 -55.61 -8.49 -7.12
C GLY A 40 -55.29 -8.92 -5.70
N HIS A 41 -56.07 -8.38 -4.74
CA HIS A 41 -56.21 -8.87 -3.37
C HIS A 41 -56.76 -10.30 -3.33
N HIS A 42 -56.27 -11.15 -2.45
CA HIS A 42 -57.13 -11.97 -1.56
C HIS A 42 -56.29 -12.57 -0.43
N GLY A 43 -56.74 -12.29 0.79
CA GLY A 43 -56.19 -12.87 2.01
C GLY A 43 -56.65 -14.33 2.22
N ARG A 44 -55.84 -15.07 2.94
CA ARG A 44 -56.30 -16.24 3.69
C ARG A 44 -55.42 -16.43 4.92
N GLN A 45 -56.07 -16.32 6.07
CA GLN A 45 -55.53 -16.73 7.37
C GLN A 45 -55.30 -18.25 7.37
N GLY A 46 -54.18 -18.67 7.88
CA GLY A 46 -53.85 -20.05 8.20
C GLY A 46 -53.03 -20.08 9.46
N GLN A 47 -53.66 -20.58 10.53
CA GLN A 47 -53.09 -20.78 11.86
C GLN A 47 -52.00 -21.86 11.87
N GLY A 48 -50.98 -21.63 12.66
CA GLY A 48 -50.44 -22.65 13.56
C GLY A 48 -49.27 -23.48 13.07
N GLN A 49 -48.11 -23.27 13.58
CA GLN A 49 -47.43 -24.18 14.51
C GLN A 49 -46.08 -23.62 14.88
N GLN A 50 -45.90 -23.36 16.16
CA GLN A 50 -44.61 -22.99 16.75
C GLN A 50 -43.66 -24.20 16.67
N ALA A 51 -42.64 -24.09 15.83
CA ALA A 51 -41.45 -24.94 15.97
C ALA A 51 -40.44 -24.18 16.86
N GLN A 52 -40.26 -24.69 18.07
CA GLN A 52 -39.19 -24.24 18.98
C GLN A 52 -37.85 -24.58 18.36
N GLY A 53 -37.22 -23.58 17.77
CA GLY A 53 -35.80 -23.65 17.36
C GLY A 53 -34.94 -23.52 18.60
N GLY A 54 -34.20 -24.60 18.94
CA GLY A 54 -33.25 -24.60 20.02
C GLY A 54 -32.20 -23.53 19.86
N GLN A 55 -32.22 -22.54 20.73
CA GLN A 55 -31.12 -21.60 20.91
C GLN A 55 -29.94 -22.40 21.47
N GLY A 56 -28.90 -22.59 20.64
CA GLY A 56 -27.61 -23.06 21.12
C GLY A 56 -27.07 -22.05 22.12
N GLN A 57 -27.27 -22.33 23.41
CA GLN A 57 -26.65 -21.59 24.48
C GLN A 57 -25.12 -21.76 24.36
N GLN A 58 -24.43 -20.72 23.85
CA GLN A 58 -23.01 -20.60 24.06
C GLN A 58 -22.79 -20.60 25.58
N ALA A 59 -22.06 -21.59 26.08
CA ALA A 59 -21.69 -21.68 27.48
C ALA A 59 -21.01 -20.36 27.89
N PRO A 60 -21.40 -19.73 29.02
CA PRO A 60 -20.78 -18.49 29.47
C PRO A 60 -19.32 -18.77 29.75
N GLN A 61 -18.42 -18.11 29.08
CA GLN A 61 -16.99 -18.16 29.40
C GLN A 61 -16.84 -17.67 30.85
N ALA A 62 -16.45 -18.58 31.74
CA ALA A 62 -16.27 -18.30 33.15
C ALA A 62 -15.25 -17.15 33.31
N ARG A 63 -15.70 -16.00 33.80
CA ARG A 63 -14.82 -14.90 34.19
C ARG A 63 -13.91 -15.37 35.34
N PRO A 64 -12.59 -15.16 35.24
CA PRO A 64 -11.69 -15.54 36.33
C PRO A 64 -12.07 -14.79 37.61
N ARG A 65 -12.37 -15.52 38.65
CA ARG A 65 -12.89 -14.98 39.94
C ARG A 65 -11.80 -14.39 40.85
N THR A 66 -10.52 -14.50 40.47
CA THR A 66 -9.38 -14.00 41.28
C THR A 66 -8.36 -13.34 40.37
N ALA A 67 -7.52 -12.46 40.93
CA ALA A 67 -6.40 -11.86 40.23
C ALA A 67 -5.44 -12.90 39.64
N SER A 68 -5.20 -13.99 40.36
CA SER A 68 -4.38 -15.12 39.89
C SER A 68 -5.01 -15.80 38.67
N GLY A 69 -6.32 -16.05 38.68
CA GLY A 69 -7.03 -16.63 37.55
C GLY A 69 -7.03 -15.72 36.31
N ALA A 70 -7.09 -14.38 36.49
CA ALA A 70 -6.97 -13.40 35.40
C ALA A 70 -5.58 -13.43 34.78
N LEU A 71 -4.53 -13.50 35.59
CA LEU A 71 -3.14 -13.59 35.13
C LEU A 71 -2.89 -14.89 34.36
N THR A 72 -3.35 -16.02 34.88
CA THR A 72 -3.22 -17.31 34.20
C THR A 72 -3.92 -17.29 32.84
N ALA A 73 -5.15 -16.78 32.78
CA ALA A 73 -5.88 -16.65 31.52
C ALA A 73 -5.19 -15.70 30.52
N TYR A 74 -4.55 -14.63 31.00
CA TYR A 74 -3.75 -13.71 30.17
C TYR A 74 -2.53 -14.44 29.58
N VAL A 75 -1.73 -15.14 30.43
CA VAL A 75 -0.55 -15.88 29.99
C VAL A 75 -0.91 -16.94 28.95
N GLU A 76 -2.01 -17.68 29.16
CA GLU A 76 -2.48 -18.68 28.21
C GLU A 76 -2.91 -18.07 26.85
N ARG A 77 -3.57 -16.90 26.85
CA ARG A 77 -3.90 -16.18 25.61
C ARG A 77 -2.63 -15.72 24.90
N TYR A 78 -1.69 -15.14 25.64
CA TYR A 78 -0.40 -14.70 25.09
C TYR A 78 0.36 -15.86 24.44
N ARG A 79 0.51 -17.00 25.14
CA ARG A 79 1.17 -18.20 24.61
C ARG A 79 0.52 -18.70 23.32
N ARG A 80 -0.83 -18.77 23.29
CA ARG A 80 -1.56 -19.18 22.07
C ARG A 80 -1.36 -18.21 20.92
N ALA A 81 -1.45 -16.92 21.16
CA ALA A 81 -1.22 -15.91 20.15
C ALA A 81 0.22 -15.96 19.61
N HIS A 82 1.20 -16.11 20.50
CA HIS A 82 2.61 -16.26 20.10
C HIS A 82 2.85 -17.53 19.28
N ALA A 83 2.31 -18.68 19.71
CA ALA A 83 2.41 -19.94 18.97
C ALA A 83 1.77 -19.83 17.56
N ALA A 84 0.61 -19.18 17.44
CA ALA A 84 -0.04 -18.95 16.14
C ALA A 84 0.83 -18.09 15.22
N ARG A 85 1.40 -17.00 15.73
CA ARG A 85 2.31 -16.13 14.96
C ARG A 85 3.58 -16.88 14.54
N THR A 86 4.13 -17.71 15.42
CA THR A 86 5.30 -18.55 15.10
C THR A 86 4.97 -19.55 13.99
N ALA A 87 3.79 -20.16 14.02
CA ALA A 87 3.36 -21.08 12.96
C ALA A 87 3.21 -20.36 11.61
N LEU A 88 2.65 -19.13 11.60
CA LEU A 88 2.53 -18.31 10.39
C LEU A 88 3.89 -17.86 9.85
N ALA A 89 4.81 -17.40 10.71
CA ALA A 89 6.16 -17.05 10.31
C ALA A 89 6.88 -18.23 9.62
N ARG A 90 6.79 -19.41 10.21
CA ARG A 90 7.33 -20.65 9.62
C ARG A 90 6.66 -21.03 8.29
N LYS A 91 5.31 -20.94 8.22
CA LYS A 91 4.55 -21.18 6.98
C LYS A 91 5.06 -20.32 5.83
N TRP A 92 5.37 -19.06 6.11
CA TRP A 92 5.83 -18.09 5.13
C TRP A 92 7.36 -18.07 4.96
N GLY A 93 8.10 -18.91 5.68
CA GLY A 93 9.56 -19.05 5.53
C GLY A 93 10.37 -17.92 6.17
N LEU A 94 9.80 -17.18 7.13
CA LEU A 94 10.52 -16.17 7.88
C LEU A 94 11.43 -16.84 8.93
N ARG A 95 12.64 -16.30 9.11
CA ARG A 95 13.62 -16.76 10.10
C ARG A 95 13.17 -16.45 11.54
N GLN A 96 12.47 -15.35 11.72
CA GLN A 96 11.97 -14.89 13.01
C GLN A 96 10.48 -14.48 12.92
N VAL A 97 9.82 -14.46 14.08
CA VAL A 97 8.46 -13.92 14.19
C VAL A 97 8.54 -12.39 14.11
N PRO A 98 7.89 -11.72 13.14
CA PRO A 98 7.88 -10.26 13.07
C PRO A 98 7.53 -9.62 14.40
N LEU A 99 8.19 -8.54 14.79
CA LEU A 99 7.85 -7.79 16.00
C LEU A 99 6.49 -7.09 15.82
N LEU A 100 5.77 -6.92 16.93
CA LEU A 100 4.55 -6.11 16.92
C LEU A 100 4.92 -4.63 17.14
N PRO A 101 4.36 -3.71 16.35
CA PRO A 101 4.54 -2.28 16.62
C PRO A 101 3.86 -1.91 17.95
N PRO A 102 4.33 -0.85 18.62
CA PRO A 102 3.60 -0.24 19.73
C PRO A 102 2.26 0.33 19.25
N ASP A 103 1.40 0.72 20.20
CA ASP A 103 0.21 1.49 19.87
C ASP A 103 0.59 2.79 19.14
N PRO A 104 -0.19 3.22 18.14
CA PRO A 104 0.07 4.46 17.42
C PRO A 104 0.18 5.68 18.37
N PRO A 105 0.97 6.69 18.02
CA PRO A 105 1.08 7.89 18.84
C PRO A 105 -0.28 8.60 18.96
N LYS A 106 -0.61 9.09 20.17
CA LYS A 106 -1.87 9.81 20.42
C LYS A 106 -1.98 11.10 19.60
N ALA A 107 -0.85 11.70 19.28
CA ALA A 107 -0.73 12.85 18.39
C ALA A 107 0.39 12.52 17.38
N LYS A 108 0.09 12.75 16.11
CA LYS A 108 1.10 12.57 15.05
C LYS A 108 2.26 13.52 15.25
N PRO A 109 3.51 13.08 15.01
CA PRO A 109 4.66 13.97 15.04
C PRO A 109 4.53 15.05 13.96
N GLU A 110 5.11 16.19 14.21
CA GLU A 110 5.25 17.23 13.20
C GLU A 110 6.26 16.76 12.15
N ILE A 111 5.82 16.66 10.91
CA ILE A 111 6.68 16.30 9.78
C ILE A 111 7.23 17.59 9.21
N THR A 112 8.54 17.77 9.34
CA THR A 112 9.27 18.88 8.77
C THR A 112 10.08 18.44 7.56
N PHE A 113 10.44 19.39 6.72
CA PHE A 113 11.37 19.16 5.62
C PHE A 113 12.71 18.65 6.16
N ARG A 114 13.27 17.59 5.56
CA ARG A 114 14.56 17.05 5.99
C ARG A 114 15.70 17.95 5.50
N GLU A 115 16.63 18.26 6.40
CA GLU A 115 17.88 18.92 6.06
C GLU A 115 18.64 18.14 4.96
N GLY A 116 19.21 18.86 3.98
CA GLY A 116 20.01 18.28 2.89
C GLY A 116 19.21 18.02 1.60
N PHE A 117 17.90 18.23 1.56
CA PHE A 117 17.15 18.31 0.30
C PHE A 117 17.29 19.71 -0.31
N GLU A 118 17.39 19.76 -1.65
CA GLU A 118 17.64 21.01 -2.37
C GLU A 118 16.43 21.96 -2.37
N VAL A 119 15.22 21.41 -2.26
CA VAL A 119 13.96 22.16 -2.32
C VAL A 119 13.12 21.89 -1.09
N GLY A 120 12.76 22.94 -0.38
CA GLY A 120 11.83 22.94 0.76
C GLY A 120 11.39 24.36 1.05
N ASP A 121 10.12 24.49 1.45
CA ASP A 121 9.49 25.75 1.83
C ASP A 121 8.39 25.41 2.85
N PRO A 122 8.20 26.19 3.93
CA PRO A 122 7.17 25.97 4.94
C PRO A 122 5.74 25.88 4.37
N ASP A 123 5.49 26.52 3.22
CA ASP A 123 4.19 26.51 2.56
C ASP A 123 4.01 25.32 1.59
N LEU A 124 5.02 24.50 1.43
CA LEU A 124 4.99 23.30 0.56
C LEU A 124 4.90 22.02 1.38
N PRO A 125 4.36 20.92 0.79
CA PRO A 125 4.36 19.62 1.45
C PRO A 125 5.78 19.20 1.85
N PRO A 126 6.02 18.81 3.12
CA PRO A 126 7.34 18.41 3.58
C PRO A 126 7.83 17.15 2.85
N VAL A 127 9.12 17.14 2.50
CA VAL A 127 9.80 15.99 1.92
C VAL A 127 10.70 15.36 2.98
N PHE A 128 10.58 14.05 3.18
CA PHE A 128 11.32 13.34 4.23
C PHE A 128 11.54 11.87 3.87
N THR A 129 12.54 11.26 4.50
CA THR A 129 12.87 9.83 4.37
C THR A 129 12.63 9.06 5.67
N THR A 130 12.44 9.80 6.77
CA THR A 130 12.33 9.27 8.13
C THR A 130 11.26 10.06 8.88
N VAL A 131 10.35 9.38 9.55
CA VAL A 131 9.33 10.00 10.40
C VAL A 131 9.92 10.26 11.79
N PRO A 132 9.78 11.45 12.37
CA PRO A 132 10.28 11.73 13.71
C PRO A 132 9.59 10.88 14.78
N THR A 133 10.25 9.83 15.26
CA THR A 133 9.76 8.98 16.35
C THR A 133 10.93 8.40 17.15
N ARG A 134 10.67 7.98 18.39
CA ARG A 134 11.62 7.22 19.21
C ARG A 134 11.26 5.72 19.27
N ASP A 135 10.10 5.37 18.74
CA ASP A 135 9.66 3.98 18.70
C ASP A 135 10.54 3.20 17.72
N ARG A 136 10.84 1.95 18.06
CA ARG A 136 11.59 1.06 17.16
C ARG A 136 10.67 0.51 16.08
N VAL A 137 10.20 1.40 15.21
CA VAL A 137 9.34 1.10 14.06
C VAL A 137 9.97 1.62 12.78
N VAL A 138 9.66 0.95 11.69
CA VAL A 138 9.90 1.37 10.30
C VAL A 138 8.60 1.28 9.52
N PHE A 139 8.54 1.92 8.36
CA PHE A 139 7.36 1.96 7.51
C PHE A 139 7.65 1.30 6.17
N LEU A 140 6.97 0.19 5.88
CA LEU A 140 7.12 -0.51 4.60
C LEU A 140 6.19 0.14 3.56
N THR A 141 6.76 0.50 2.41
CA THR A 141 6.04 1.12 1.30
C THR A 141 6.34 0.39 -0.01
N ILE A 142 5.33 0.24 -0.87
CA ILE A 142 5.44 -0.49 -2.13
C ILE A 142 4.96 0.42 -3.28
N ASP A 143 5.81 0.64 -4.28
CA ASP A 143 5.56 1.58 -5.36
C ASP A 143 5.16 0.88 -6.68
N ASP A 144 4.65 1.67 -7.63
CA ASP A 144 4.29 1.37 -9.01
C ASP A 144 2.93 0.68 -9.17
N GLY A 145 2.82 -0.58 -8.86
CA GLY A 145 1.63 -1.41 -9.11
C GLY A 145 1.74 -2.30 -10.35
N ALA A 146 2.95 -2.64 -10.81
CA ALA A 146 3.14 -3.48 -12.00
C ALA A 146 2.72 -4.94 -11.74
N GLU A 147 3.24 -5.56 -10.69
CA GLU A 147 2.91 -6.95 -10.33
C GLU A 147 1.62 -7.01 -9.49
N LYS A 148 0.73 -7.95 -9.79
CA LYS A 148 -0.54 -8.20 -9.09
C LYS A 148 -0.53 -9.59 -8.45
N ASP A 149 0.48 -9.84 -7.59
CA ASP A 149 0.67 -11.14 -6.96
C ASP A 149 -0.34 -11.38 -5.81
N PRO A 150 -1.27 -12.35 -5.94
CA PRO A 150 -2.22 -12.67 -4.88
C PRO A 150 -1.54 -13.29 -3.64
N GLU A 151 -0.33 -13.83 -3.80
CA GLU A 151 0.45 -14.37 -2.69
C GLU A 151 0.93 -13.27 -1.76
N LEU A 152 1.32 -12.10 -2.31
CA LEU A 152 1.64 -10.92 -1.51
C LEU A 152 0.49 -10.54 -0.57
N LEU A 153 -0.74 -10.37 -1.10
CA LEU A 153 -1.90 -9.98 -0.29
C LEU A 153 -2.15 -10.97 0.84
N ARG A 154 -2.07 -12.26 0.53
CA ARG A 154 -2.28 -13.34 1.51
C ARG A 154 -1.18 -13.36 2.57
N MET A 155 0.09 -13.27 2.17
CA MET A 155 1.23 -13.27 3.09
C MET A 155 1.18 -12.09 4.07
N MET A 156 1.00 -10.86 3.54
CA MET A 156 0.94 -9.65 4.36
C MET A 156 -0.24 -9.66 5.33
N SER A 157 -1.41 -10.10 4.86
CA SER A 157 -2.61 -10.22 5.70
C SER A 157 -2.47 -11.28 6.79
N GLU A 158 -2.00 -12.49 6.48
CA GLU A 158 -1.83 -13.56 7.46
C GLU A 158 -0.75 -13.24 8.52
N LEU A 159 0.33 -12.58 8.12
CA LEU A 159 1.39 -12.13 9.02
C LEU A 159 1.02 -10.84 9.77
N ASN A 160 -0.09 -10.18 9.39
CA ASN A 160 -0.51 -8.88 9.90
C ASN A 160 0.60 -7.82 9.78
N ILE A 161 1.26 -7.76 8.62
CA ILE A 161 2.30 -6.77 8.32
C ILE A 161 1.64 -5.59 7.61
N PRO A 162 1.63 -4.39 8.22
CA PRO A 162 1.10 -3.20 7.58
C PRO A 162 2.06 -2.69 6.50
N TYR A 163 1.51 -2.06 5.47
CA TYR A 163 2.27 -1.38 4.42
C TYR A 163 1.40 -0.33 3.75
N SER A 164 2.02 0.58 2.99
CA SER A 164 1.34 1.60 2.19
C SER A 164 1.73 1.40 0.72
N ALA A 165 0.79 1.61 -0.21
CA ALA A 165 1.04 1.45 -1.64
C ALA A 165 0.98 2.82 -2.34
N PHE A 166 2.01 3.16 -3.14
CA PHE A 166 2.05 4.34 -3.99
C PHE A 166 1.87 3.90 -5.45
N LEU A 167 0.75 4.29 -6.05
CA LEU A 167 0.27 3.67 -7.28
C LEU A 167 0.29 4.62 -8.46
N SER A 168 0.76 4.13 -9.63
CA SER A 168 0.71 4.80 -10.92
C SER A 168 -0.38 4.20 -11.80
N ASP A 169 -1.28 5.04 -12.34
CA ASP A 169 -2.47 4.57 -13.07
C ASP A 169 -2.13 3.71 -14.27
N TYR A 170 -1.08 4.07 -15.03
CA TYR A 170 -0.72 3.34 -16.25
C TYR A 170 -0.41 1.86 -16.01
N LEU A 171 -0.02 1.50 -14.77
CA LEU A 171 0.23 0.11 -14.35
C LEU A 171 -1.01 -0.52 -13.67
N VAL A 172 -1.67 0.23 -12.77
CA VAL A 172 -2.78 -0.32 -11.98
C VAL A 172 -4.07 -0.49 -12.78
N LYS A 173 -4.24 0.23 -13.90
CA LYS A 173 -5.45 0.17 -14.73
C LYS A 173 -5.74 -1.20 -15.34
N GLU A 174 -4.76 -2.08 -15.40
CA GLU A 174 -4.92 -3.45 -15.88
C GLU A 174 -5.76 -4.32 -14.93
N ASP A 175 -5.68 -4.08 -13.60
CA ASP A 175 -6.52 -4.74 -12.59
C ASP A 175 -6.73 -3.83 -11.38
N TYR A 176 -7.63 -2.85 -11.48
CA TYR A 176 -8.05 -2.06 -10.32
C TYR A 176 -8.63 -2.92 -9.18
N GLY A 177 -9.19 -4.09 -9.52
CA GLY A 177 -9.76 -5.01 -8.55
C GLY A 177 -8.74 -5.59 -7.59
N TYR A 178 -7.50 -5.82 -8.04
CA TYR A 178 -6.41 -6.27 -7.18
C TYR A 178 -6.12 -5.23 -6.06
N PHE A 179 -5.99 -3.95 -6.42
CA PHE A 179 -5.73 -2.87 -5.46
C PHE A 179 -6.95 -2.53 -4.61
N LYS A 180 -8.17 -2.79 -5.12
CA LYS A 180 -9.38 -2.71 -4.28
C LYS A 180 -9.37 -3.78 -3.18
N ARG A 181 -9.02 -5.02 -3.50
CA ARG A 181 -8.85 -6.08 -2.49
C ARG A 181 -7.76 -5.72 -1.47
N MET A 182 -6.66 -5.12 -1.92
CA MET A 182 -5.59 -4.61 -1.06
C MET A 182 -6.12 -3.55 -0.07
N GLN A 183 -6.89 -2.58 -0.57
CA GLN A 183 -7.55 -1.57 0.27
C GLN A 183 -8.52 -2.20 1.27
N ASP A 184 -9.30 -3.21 0.87
CA ASP A 184 -10.25 -3.91 1.74
C ASP A 184 -9.56 -4.69 2.87
N LEU A 185 -8.29 -5.05 2.69
CA LEU A 185 -7.40 -5.59 3.72
C LEU A 185 -6.77 -4.50 4.62
N GLY A 186 -7.12 -3.23 4.43
CA GLY A 186 -6.69 -2.12 5.28
C GLY A 186 -5.44 -1.37 4.81
N VAL A 187 -4.93 -1.66 3.61
CA VAL A 187 -3.78 -0.95 3.02
C VAL A 187 -4.22 0.42 2.51
N ALA A 188 -3.45 1.45 2.82
CA ALA A 188 -3.67 2.78 2.26
C ALA A 188 -3.05 2.88 0.86
N LEU A 189 -3.81 3.49 -0.05
CA LEU A 189 -3.40 3.71 -1.43
C LEU A 189 -3.07 5.18 -1.64
N HIS A 190 -1.88 5.47 -2.14
CA HIS A 190 -1.32 6.81 -2.32
C HIS A 190 -0.93 7.08 -3.76
N ASN A 191 -0.59 8.32 -4.04
CA ASN A 191 -0.32 8.84 -5.37
C ASN A 191 1.14 8.63 -5.79
N HIS A 192 1.34 8.06 -6.98
CA HIS A 192 2.65 7.92 -7.64
C HIS A 192 2.61 8.37 -9.11
N THR A 193 1.77 9.39 -9.41
CA THR A 193 1.48 9.96 -10.74
C THR A 193 0.62 9.07 -11.66
N LEU A 194 0.13 9.63 -12.76
CA LEU A 194 -0.62 8.89 -13.79
C LEU A 194 0.28 7.93 -14.58
N THR A 195 1.42 8.43 -15.10
CA THR A 195 2.22 7.74 -16.11
C THR A 195 3.67 7.50 -15.72
N HIS A 196 4.05 7.81 -14.46
CA HIS A 196 5.37 7.61 -13.89
C HIS A 196 6.50 8.37 -14.64
N PRO A 197 6.34 9.67 -14.95
CA PRO A 197 7.35 10.43 -15.64
C PRO A 197 8.48 10.90 -14.72
N TYR A 198 9.61 11.33 -15.30
CA TYR A 198 10.60 12.11 -14.59
C TYR A 198 10.08 13.53 -14.37
N MET A 199 9.54 13.82 -13.19
CA MET A 199 8.80 15.04 -12.88
C MET A 199 9.53 16.34 -13.23
N PRO A 200 10.83 16.52 -12.89
CA PRO A 200 11.54 17.77 -13.20
C PRO A 200 11.73 18.08 -14.69
N ALA A 201 11.46 17.13 -15.59
CA ALA A 201 11.50 17.38 -17.04
C ALA A 201 10.19 17.96 -17.60
N LEU A 202 9.14 18.01 -16.78
CA LEU A 202 7.81 18.47 -17.17
C LEU A 202 7.59 19.93 -16.75
N SER A 203 6.75 20.66 -17.51
CA SER A 203 6.25 21.95 -17.07
C SER A 203 5.35 21.80 -15.83
N TYR A 204 5.14 22.89 -15.09
CA TYR A 204 4.25 22.90 -13.92
C TYR A 204 2.84 22.34 -14.24
N GLU A 205 2.26 22.71 -15.36
CA GLU A 205 0.91 22.24 -15.75
C GLU A 205 0.90 20.73 -16.05
N GLU A 206 1.95 20.20 -16.67
CA GLU A 206 2.09 18.77 -16.90
C GLU A 206 2.30 18.02 -15.58
N GLN A 207 3.16 18.52 -14.69
CA GLN A 207 3.34 17.94 -13.35
C GLN A 207 2.03 17.95 -12.56
N LYS A 208 1.27 19.04 -12.60
CA LYS A 208 -0.04 19.16 -11.96
C LYS A 208 -1.04 18.18 -12.57
N HIS A 209 -1.05 18.00 -13.88
CA HIS A 209 -1.88 17.01 -14.55
C HIS A 209 -1.57 15.59 -14.06
N GLU A 210 -0.30 15.23 -13.97
CA GLU A 210 0.16 13.91 -13.48
C GLU A 210 -0.28 13.64 -12.03
N ILE A 211 -0.13 14.62 -11.16
CA ILE A 211 -0.47 14.46 -9.73
C ILE A 211 -1.98 14.54 -9.51
N CYS A 212 -2.66 15.62 -9.98
CA CYS A 212 -4.09 15.80 -9.78
C CYS A 212 -4.90 14.71 -10.50
N GLY A 213 -4.50 14.33 -11.70
CA GLY A 213 -5.15 13.26 -12.46
C GLY A 213 -5.13 11.93 -11.70
N GLN A 214 -3.99 11.57 -11.11
CA GLN A 214 -3.89 10.37 -10.29
C GLN A 214 -4.72 10.47 -9.00
N GLN A 215 -4.79 11.65 -8.37
CA GLN A 215 -5.70 11.89 -7.24
C GLN A 215 -7.14 11.54 -7.60
N ASP A 216 -7.61 12.02 -8.76
CA ASP A 216 -8.97 11.82 -9.26
C ASP A 216 -9.22 10.34 -9.63
N VAL A 217 -8.22 9.63 -10.16
CA VAL A 217 -8.33 8.19 -10.43
C VAL A 217 -8.48 7.42 -9.13
N ILE A 218 -7.61 7.66 -8.14
CA ILE A 218 -7.66 6.93 -6.86
C ILE A 218 -8.98 7.22 -6.13
N GLU A 219 -9.42 8.47 -6.07
CA GLU A 219 -10.70 8.84 -5.43
C GLU A 219 -11.88 8.16 -6.13
N ARG A 220 -11.94 8.20 -7.45
CA ARG A 220 -13.01 7.60 -8.26
C ARG A 220 -13.05 6.06 -8.14
N ARG A 221 -11.88 5.41 -8.07
CA ARG A 221 -11.77 3.94 -8.01
C ARG A 221 -11.91 3.37 -6.62
N TYR A 222 -11.41 4.08 -5.61
CA TYR A 222 -11.26 3.57 -4.25
C TYR A 222 -11.98 4.41 -3.19
N GLY A 223 -12.64 5.50 -3.59
CA GLY A 223 -13.52 6.29 -2.72
C GLY A 223 -12.80 7.20 -1.72
N LYS A 224 -11.49 7.33 -1.81
CA LYS A 224 -10.69 8.17 -0.91
C LYS A 224 -9.58 8.88 -1.67
N ARG A 225 -9.51 10.20 -1.53
CA ARG A 225 -8.43 11.01 -2.07
C ARG A 225 -7.18 10.86 -1.21
N PRO A 226 -6.01 10.48 -1.76
CA PRO A 226 -4.79 10.32 -0.97
C PRO A 226 -4.25 11.66 -0.47
N THR A 227 -3.55 11.63 0.65
CA THR A 227 -2.86 12.80 1.21
C THR A 227 -1.34 12.71 1.06
N LEU A 228 -0.83 11.54 0.69
CA LEU A 228 0.59 11.32 0.44
C LEU A 228 0.84 11.13 -1.05
N PHE A 229 1.99 11.63 -1.48
CA PHE A 229 2.50 11.51 -2.84
C PHE A 229 3.98 11.16 -2.81
N ARG A 230 4.40 10.25 -3.66
CA ARG A 230 5.82 10.00 -3.90
C ARG A 230 6.12 10.29 -5.38
N PRO A 231 7.07 11.19 -5.69
CA PRO A 231 7.46 11.44 -7.08
C PRO A 231 8.21 10.23 -7.63
N PRO A 232 8.00 9.86 -8.90
CA PRO A 232 8.78 8.83 -9.57
C PRO A 232 10.28 9.03 -9.42
N TYR A 233 11.01 7.92 -9.17
CA TYR A 233 12.47 7.92 -8.94
C TYR A 233 12.92 8.72 -7.70
N GLY A 234 11.99 9.26 -6.90
CA GLY A 234 12.28 10.19 -5.82
C GLY A 234 12.72 11.57 -6.28
N ASN A 235 12.55 11.90 -7.58
CA ASN A 235 12.99 13.16 -8.16
C ASN A 235 11.86 14.18 -8.22
N TYR A 236 12.14 15.38 -7.74
CA TYR A 236 11.19 16.49 -7.67
C TYR A 236 11.92 17.83 -7.75
N ASP A 237 11.17 18.87 -8.05
CA ASP A 237 11.60 20.27 -8.00
C ASP A 237 10.56 21.14 -7.28
N ALA A 238 10.72 22.46 -7.32
CA ALA A 238 9.79 23.40 -6.69
C ALA A 238 8.39 23.33 -7.34
N ASP A 239 8.32 23.09 -8.64
CA ASP A 239 7.06 22.95 -9.38
C ASP A 239 6.33 21.66 -9.00
N THR A 240 7.06 20.57 -8.78
CA THR A 240 6.50 19.32 -8.27
C THR A 240 5.82 19.52 -6.91
N LEU A 241 6.47 20.21 -5.98
CA LEU A 241 5.91 20.43 -4.65
C LEU A 241 4.73 21.42 -4.68
N ARG A 242 4.78 22.46 -5.52
CA ARG A 242 3.64 23.36 -5.72
C ARG A 242 2.44 22.63 -6.32
N ALA A 243 2.66 21.82 -7.34
CA ALA A 243 1.61 20.99 -7.95
C ALA A 243 1.03 19.98 -6.95
N ALA A 244 1.87 19.34 -6.14
CA ALA A 244 1.43 18.43 -5.08
C ALA A 244 0.53 19.14 -4.06
N ARG A 245 0.93 20.31 -3.55
CA ARG A 245 0.10 21.15 -2.67
C ARG A 245 -1.24 21.49 -3.31
N ASP A 246 -1.23 21.95 -4.55
CA ASP A 246 -2.42 22.39 -5.29
C ASP A 246 -3.37 21.21 -5.58
N CYS A 247 -2.84 19.98 -5.63
CA CYS A 247 -3.63 18.73 -5.72
C CYS A 247 -4.08 18.16 -4.37
N GLY A 248 -3.80 18.86 -3.26
CA GLY A 248 -4.25 18.48 -1.91
C GLY A 248 -3.34 17.48 -1.18
N ILE A 249 -2.13 17.25 -1.69
CA ILE A 249 -1.10 16.46 -1.02
C ILE A 249 -0.62 17.19 0.24
N LYS A 250 -0.41 16.43 1.31
CA LYS A 250 0.03 16.96 2.61
C LYS A 250 1.50 16.67 2.90
N ALA A 251 2.03 15.57 2.35
CA ALA A 251 3.40 15.17 2.61
C ALA A 251 3.96 14.29 1.48
N VAL A 252 5.28 14.31 1.32
CA VAL A 252 6.02 13.62 0.25
C VAL A 252 7.06 12.70 0.90
N PRO A 253 6.67 11.48 1.33
CA PRO A 253 7.60 10.50 1.88
C PRO A 253 8.47 9.90 0.77
N LEU A 254 9.77 10.05 0.87
CA LEU A 254 10.78 9.29 0.14
C LEU A 254 11.18 8.05 0.96
N TRP A 255 12.44 7.60 0.91
CA TRP A 255 12.89 6.40 1.63
C TRP A 255 14.35 6.51 2.07
N SER A 256 14.71 5.79 3.12
CA SER A 256 16.08 5.66 3.65
C SER A 256 16.73 4.33 3.27
N ALA A 257 15.91 3.30 2.99
CA ALA A 257 16.37 2.00 2.54
C ALA A 257 15.41 1.41 1.51
N GLU A 258 15.90 0.49 0.68
CA GLU A 258 15.10 -0.22 -0.33
C GLU A 258 15.31 -1.73 -0.23
N ALA A 259 14.19 -2.49 -0.27
CA ALA A 259 14.17 -3.94 -0.15
C ALA A 259 13.99 -4.60 -1.52
N PHE A 260 14.82 -5.59 -1.80
CA PHE A 260 14.77 -6.49 -2.95
C PHE A 260 14.63 -7.95 -2.49
N PRO A 261 14.36 -8.91 -3.36
CA PRO A 261 14.26 -10.31 -2.98
C PRO A 261 15.53 -10.91 -2.35
N ASP A 262 16.69 -10.38 -2.68
CA ASP A 262 18.01 -10.91 -2.33
C ASP A 262 18.84 -9.98 -1.45
N ARG A 263 18.48 -8.70 -1.34
CA ARG A 263 19.29 -7.70 -0.64
C ARG A 263 18.48 -6.53 -0.12
N MET A 264 19.14 -5.69 0.69
CA MET A 264 18.74 -4.32 1.01
C MET A 264 19.72 -3.33 0.39
N GLU A 265 19.20 -2.21 -0.13
CA GLU A 265 19.99 -1.03 -0.51
C GLU A 265 19.74 0.09 0.51
N TRP A 266 20.81 0.84 0.82
CA TRP A 266 20.83 1.80 1.90
C TRP A 266 21.23 3.17 1.39
N ARG A 267 20.51 4.20 1.78
CA ARG A 267 20.89 5.59 1.51
C ARG A 267 21.84 6.13 2.57
N GLU A 268 21.72 5.64 3.80
CA GLU A 268 22.62 6.04 4.89
C GLU A 268 23.94 5.23 4.82
N TRP A 269 25.02 5.88 5.23
CA TRP A 269 26.38 5.34 5.12
C TRP A 269 26.65 4.15 6.04
N ASP A 270 25.95 4.08 7.19
CA ASP A 270 26.12 3.02 8.19
C ASP A 270 25.38 1.72 7.81
N ARG A 271 24.51 1.76 6.79
CA ARG A 271 23.75 0.62 6.27
C ARG A 271 22.88 -0.05 7.33
N ASP A 272 22.24 0.76 8.18
CA ASP A 272 21.38 0.28 9.24
C ASP A 272 19.99 0.93 9.20
N LEU A 273 19.06 0.42 10.00
CA LEU A 273 17.72 0.98 10.20
C LEU A 273 17.71 1.91 11.42
N HIS A 274 16.98 3.00 11.31
CA HIS A 274 16.75 3.95 12.39
C HIS A 274 15.25 4.06 12.71
N PRO A 275 14.88 4.52 13.93
CA PRO A 275 13.49 4.74 14.27
C PRO A 275 12.82 5.69 13.26
N GLY A 276 11.71 5.24 12.68
CA GLY A 276 10.94 6.03 11.74
C GLY A 276 11.37 5.92 10.27
N ASP A 277 12.35 5.10 9.95
CA ASP A 277 12.81 4.91 8.58
C ASP A 277 11.71 4.38 7.66
N ILE A 278 11.67 4.92 6.44
CA ILE A 278 10.80 4.44 5.37
C ILE A 278 11.60 3.46 4.51
N VAL A 279 11.10 2.24 4.42
CA VAL A 279 11.65 1.18 3.57
C VAL A 279 10.80 1.08 2.31
N LEU A 280 11.41 1.35 1.18
CA LEU A 280 10.82 1.21 -0.14
C LEU A 280 10.94 -0.22 -0.65
N THR A 281 9.98 -0.65 -1.42
CA THR A 281 10.10 -1.74 -2.40
C THR A 281 9.11 -1.48 -3.54
N HIS A 282 9.05 -2.38 -4.53
CA HIS A 282 8.21 -2.20 -5.72
C HIS A 282 7.30 -3.42 -5.95
N PHE A 283 6.17 -3.19 -6.64
CA PHE A 283 5.34 -4.27 -7.16
C PHE A 283 6.01 -4.86 -8.42
N ARG A 284 6.97 -5.77 -8.21
CA ARG A 284 7.70 -6.44 -9.28
C ARG A 284 7.78 -7.93 -9.03
N GLY A 285 7.73 -8.70 -10.10
CA GLY A 285 7.78 -10.16 -10.07
C GLY A 285 9.07 -10.73 -10.65
N ARG A 286 9.06 -12.04 -10.87
CA ARG A 286 10.21 -12.79 -11.42
C ARG A 286 10.64 -12.36 -12.84
N GLY A 287 9.81 -11.58 -13.53
CA GLY A 287 10.16 -10.98 -14.82
C GLY A 287 11.16 -9.84 -14.72
N ASP A 288 11.15 -9.12 -13.58
CA ASP A 288 11.98 -7.95 -13.31
C ASP A 288 13.07 -8.23 -12.27
N TRP A 289 12.78 -9.17 -11.34
CA TRP A 289 13.67 -9.55 -10.24
C TRP A 289 14.06 -11.03 -10.32
N GLU A 290 15.20 -11.39 -9.73
CA GLU A 290 15.59 -12.79 -9.50
C GLU A 290 14.82 -13.45 -8.35
N GLY A 291 13.58 -12.98 -8.06
CA GLY A 291 12.74 -13.46 -6.98
C GLY A 291 11.31 -12.99 -7.11
N SER A 292 10.42 -13.52 -6.28
CA SER A 292 9.02 -13.13 -6.17
C SER A 292 8.84 -12.00 -5.16
N MET A 293 7.64 -11.39 -5.14
CA MET A 293 7.26 -10.47 -4.07
C MET A 293 7.29 -11.13 -2.68
N ALA A 294 6.95 -12.41 -2.57
CA ALA A 294 7.06 -13.15 -1.32
C ALA A 294 8.53 -13.31 -0.86
N ASP A 295 9.49 -13.47 -1.80
CA ASP A 295 10.92 -13.49 -1.48
C ASP A 295 11.39 -12.13 -0.96
N MET A 296 10.94 -11.05 -1.58
CA MET A 296 11.20 -9.68 -1.13
C MET A 296 10.64 -9.43 0.28
N VAL A 297 9.39 -9.84 0.55
CA VAL A 297 8.81 -9.70 1.91
C VAL A 297 9.62 -10.49 2.94
N ARG A 298 10.08 -11.72 2.61
CA ARG A 298 10.95 -12.48 3.51
C ARG A 298 12.26 -11.73 3.81
N GLN A 299 12.93 -11.24 2.77
CA GLN A 299 14.18 -10.49 2.92
C GLN A 299 13.99 -9.22 3.76
N ALA A 300 12.97 -8.42 3.46
CA ALA A 300 12.66 -7.21 4.19
C ALA A 300 12.34 -7.51 5.67
N MET A 301 11.44 -8.45 5.94
CA MET A 301 10.98 -8.76 7.29
C MET A 301 12.06 -9.41 8.15
N ASP A 302 12.87 -10.30 7.58
CA ASP A 302 14.00 -10.89 8.28
C ASP A 302 15.02 -9.80 8.68
N THR A 303 15.33 -8.88 7.76
CA THR A 303 16.24 -7.76 8.04
C THR A 303 15.68 -6.82 9.10
N ILE A 304 14.40 -6.40 8.97
CA ILE A 304 13.74 -5.51 9.92
C ILE A 304 13.69 -6.13 11.32
N THR A 305 13.30 -7.41 11.39
CA THR A 305 13.16 -8.12 12.67
C THR A 305 14.51 -8.37 13.35
N GLU A 306 15.54 -8.76 12.60
CA GLU A 306 16.91 -8.96 13.11
C GLU A 306 17.50 -7.70 13.72
N ARG A 307 17.19 -6.54 13.13
CA ARG A 307 17.59 -5.24 13.67
C ARG A 307 16.72 -4.73 14.81
N GLY A 308 15.70 -5.52 15.22
CA GLY A 308 14.83 -5.23 16.37
C GLY A 308 13.80 -4.13 16.09
N TYR A 309 13.35 -4.01 14.84
CA TYR A 309 12.28 -3.10 14.46
C TYR A 309 10.98 -3.85 14.16
N ALA A 310 9.86 -3.19 14.41
CA ALA A 310 8.54 -3.60 13.93
C ALA A 310 8.15 -2.75 12.71
N VAL A 311 7.28 -3.28 11.85
CA VAL A 311 6.64 -2.48 10.81
C VAL A 311 5.38 -1.84 11.39
N ALA A 312 5.23 -0.51 11.26
CA ALA A 312 4.04 0.24 11.64
C ALA A 312 3.33 0.83 10.41
N ARG A 313 2.09 1.28 10.59
CA ARG A 313 1.35 1.99 9.53
C ARG A 313 1.86 3.41 9.42
N LEU A 314 2.29 3.80 8.22
CA LEU A 314 2.75 5.17 7.96
C LEU A 314 1.65 6.22 8.26
N GLU A 315 0.41 5.92 7.89
CA GLU A 315 -0.75 6.81 8.05
C GLU A 315 -1.12 7.11 9.51
N ASP A 316 -0.63 6.31 10.44
CA ASP A 316 -0.84 6.54 11.88
C ASP A 316 0.15 7.59 12.43
N TYR A 317 1.21 7.89 11.66
CA TYR A 317 2.29 8.81 12.04
C TYR A 317 2.34 10.08 11.17
N VAL A 318 1.73 10.09 9.97
CA VAL A 318 1.79 11.22 9.01
C VAL A 318 0.41 11.75 8.67
#